data_c40ab342f730486d9a2bbd4227bb3199
#
_entry.id   c40ab342f730486d9a2bbd4227bb3199
#
_cell.length_a   1.000
_cell.length_b   1.000
_cell.length_c   1.000
_cell.angle_alpha   90.00
_cell.angle_beta   90.00
_cell.angle_gamma   90.00
#
_symmetry.space_group_name_H-M   'P 1'
#
loop_
_entity.id
_entity.type
_entity.pdbx_description
1 polymer ?
#
loop_
_entity_poly.entity_id
_entity_poly.type
_entity_poly.pdbx_seq_one_letter_code
_entity_poly.pdbx_strand_id
1 'polypeptide(L)'
;AASSLPALLMSRGHKVEKIAEVPLVVENSVQGYDKTKQAVAFLKAVNAIDDINRVNDSKQIRAGAGKARNRRYVHRRGPMLVLPDNKGVRAFRNIFGLDIANVNALNLLHLAPGGHVGRFIVWTQAAFEQLDKIFGTFTQASAVKKGFTLPQPMLTSTDVTRIMQSEEVRRVLKAKKLQAKKPSRFTAPTNGIKNRRLRLKLNPFTKQATNAAKGM
;
A
#
# COMPACT_ATOMS: atom_id res chain seq x y z
N ALA A 1 -11.79 6.24 4.07
CA ALA A 1 -12.04 4.85 4.46
C ALA A 1 -10.85 3.93 4.12
N ALA A 2 -10.35 3.98 2.88
CA ALA A 2 -9.16 3.18 2.50
C ALA A 2 -7.91 3.59 3.28
N SER A 3 -7.75 4.85 3.62
CA SER A 3 -6.62 5.35 4.42
C SER A 3 -6.71 5.00 5.91
N SER A 4 -7.81 4.43 6.37
CA SER A 4 -7.97 3.93 7.74
C SER A 4 -7.54 2.47 7.91
N LEU A 5 -7.18 1.78 6.82
CA LEU A 5 -6.78 0.37 6.84
C LEU A 5 -5.25 0.24 6.82
N PRO A 6 -4.59 -0.14 7.96
CA PRO A 6 -3.13 -0.22 8.02
C PRO A 6 -2.53 -1.18 6.99
N ALA A 7 -3.16 -2.32 6.77
CA ALA A 7 -2.72 -3.31 5.78
C ALA A 7 -2.68 -2.72 4.36
N LEU A 8 -3.66 -1.88 4.00
CA LEU A 8 -3.70 -1.23 2.70
C LEU A 8 -2.62 -0.16 2.56
N LEU A 9 -2.36 0.63 3.62
CA LEU A 9 -1.29 1.62 3.65
C LEU A 9 0.09 0.94 3.47
N MET A 10 0.34 -0.14 4.19
CA MET A 10 1.57 -0.93 4.04
C MET A 10 1.71 -1.51 2.64
N SER A 11 0.63 -2.02 2.05
CA SER A 11 0.64 -2.53 0.67
C SER A 11 0.97 -1.44 -0.36
N ARG A 12 0.65 -0.18 -0.06
CA ARG A 12 1.05 0.99 -0.86
C ARG A 12 2.49 1.44 -0.58
N GLY A 13 3.14 0.81 0.39
CA GLY A 13 4.53 1.06 0.75
C GLY A 13 4.73 2.20 1.74
N HIS A 14 3.67 2.67 2.43
CA HIS A 14 3.81 3.61 3.53
C HIS A 14 4.36 2.90 4.77
N LYS A 15 5.25 3.58 5.50
CA LYS A 15 5.80 3.08 6.76
C LYS A 15 4.91 3.54 7.92
N VAL A 16 3.94 2.71 8.28
CA VAL A 16 2.97 3.01 9.35
C VAL A 16 3.07 2.06 10.53
N GLU A 17 4.03 1.16 10.54
CA GLU A 17 4.18 0.09 11.54
C GLU A 17 4.37 0.63 12.97
N LYS A 18 5.03 1.78 13.11
CA LYS A 18 5.32 2.41 14.41
C LYS A 18 4.26 3.42 14.86
N ILE A 19 3.22 3.62 14.06
CA ILE A 19 2.16 4.58 14.35
C ILE A 19 1.16 3.93 15.28
N ALA A 20 0.78 4.64 16.35
CA ALA A 20 -0.08 4.08 17.39
C ALA A 20 -1.48 3.72 16.86
N GLU A 21 -2.06 4.59 16.04
CA GLU A 21 -3.41 4.42 15.51
C GLU A 21 -3.51 4.86 14.06
N VAL A 22 -4.37 4.19 13.31
CA VAL A 22 -4.76 4.56 11.94
C VAL A 22 -6.30 4.50 11.87
N PRO A 23 -6.98 5.59 11.49
CA PRO A 23 -6.48 6.89 11.01
C PRO A 23 -5.78 7.71 12.11
N LEU A 24 -4.66 8.36 11.75
CA LEU A 24 -3.92 9.22 12.68
C LEU A 24 -4.60 10.59 12.79
N VAL A 25 -5.22 10.85 13.94
CA VAL A 25 -5.84 12.14 14.27
C VAL A 25 -5.00 12.83 15.32
N VAL A 26 -4.63 14.08 15.07
CA VAL A 26 -3.78 14.89 15.94
C VAL A 26 -4.50 16.14 16.40
N GLU A 27 -4.02 16.70 17.49
CA GLU A 27 -4.58 17.90 18.10
C GLU A 27 -4.47 19.13 17.16
N ASN A 28 -5.35 20.10 17.33
CA ASN A 28 -5.38 21.33 16.54
C ASN A 28 -4.21 22.26 16.82
N SER A 29 -3.48 22.09 17.93
CA SER A 29 -2.25 22.85 18.28
C SER A 29 -1.19 22.83 17.17
N VAL A 30 -1.19 21.80 16.34
CA VAL A 30 -0.31 21.64 15.17
C VAL A 30 -0.45 22.81 14.16
N GLN A 31 -1.62 23.44 14.10
CA GLN A 31 -1.86 24.61 13.23
C GLN A 31 -1.13 25.87 13.70
N GLY A 32 -0.74 25.92 14.95
CA GLY A 32 0.02 27.06 15.54
C GLY A 32 1.53 27.02 15.28
N TYR A 33 2.02 26.02 14.55
CA TYR A 33 3.46 25.94 14.27
C TYR A 33 3.90 26.91 13.17
N ASP A 34 4.89 27.74 13.48
CA ASP A 34 5.48 28.70 12.53
C ASP A 34 6.78 28.20 11.93
N LYS A 35 7.55 27.44 12.73
CA LYS A 35 8.90 27.00 12.35
C LYS A 35 8.91 25.55 11.87
N THR A 36 9.66 25.27 10.81
CA THR A 36 9.84 23.90 10.29
C THR A 36 10.45 22.94 11.31
N LYS A 37 11.29 23.46 12.24
CA LYS A 37 11.85 22.64 13.33
C LYS A 37 10.76 22.05 14.22
N GLN A 38 9.70 22.81 14.53
CA GLN A 38 8.56 22.34 15.32
C GLN A 38 7.79 21.26 14.55
N ALA A 39 7.54 21.49 13.26
CA ALA A 39 6.87 20.52 12.40
C ALA A 39 7.65 19.18 12.28
N VAL A 40 8.97 19.25 12.16
CA VAL A 40 9.81 18.03 12.14
C VAL A 40 9.81 17.32 13.49
N ALA A 41 9.87 18.07 14.61
CA ALA A 41 9.78 17.47 15.95
C ALA A 41 8.44 16.77 16.16
N PHE A 42 7.33 17.37 15.72
CA PHE A 42 6.01 16.77 15.73
C PHE A 42 5.97 15.48 14.90
N LEU A 43 6.46 15.50 13.65
CA LEU A 43 6.47 14.33 12.78
C LEU A 43 7.31 13.17 13.33
N LYS A 44 8.36 13.49 14.10
CA LYS A 44 9.14 12.50 14.86
C LYS A 44 8.33 11.91 16.01
N ALA A 45 7.64 12.74 16.77
CA ALA A 45 6.84 12.31 17.91
C ALA A 45 5.72 11.35 17.52
N VAL A 46 5.06 11.60 16.38
CA VAL A 46 4.00 10.72 15.85
C VAL A 46 4.54 9.58 14.96
N ASN A 47 5.84 9.39 14.86
CA ASN A 47 6.50 8.37 14.03
C ASN A 47 6.20 8.45 12.53
N ALA A 48 5.73 9.59 12.03
CA ALA A 48 5.47 9.80 10.61
C ALA A 48 6.75 10.16 9.80
N ILE A 49 7.86 10.43 10.49
CA ILE A 49 9.13 10.81 9.88
C ILE A 49 9.74 9.69 9.02
N ASP A 50 9.52 8.43 9.39
CA ASP A 50 10.07 7.28 8.67
C ASP A 50 9.51 7.21 7.23
N ASP A 51 8.24 7.58 7.04
CA ASP A 51 7.65 7.64 5.72
C ASP A 51 8.18 8.81 4.88
N ILE A 52 8.47 9.94 5.51
CA ILE A 52 9.11 11.10 4.85
C ILE A 52 10.54 10.75 4.43
N ASN A 53 11.32 10.08 5.28
CA ASN A 53 12.66 9.62 4.94
C ASN A 53 12.62 8.66 3.74
N ARG A 54 11.67 7.74 3.71
CA ARG A 54 11.43 6.86 2.55
C ARG A 54 11.23 7.66 1.25
N VAL A 55 10.51 8.78 1.30
CA VAL A 55 10.30 9.64 0.12
C VAL A 55 11.59 10.32 -0.28
N ASN A 56 12.36 10.85 0.68
CA ASN A 56 13.65 11.47 0.43
C ASN A 56 14.63 10.50 -0.25
N ASP A 57 14.72 9.27 0.25
CA ASP A 57 15.60 8.23 -0.29
C ASP A 57 15.17 7.77 -1.70
N SER A 58 13.90 7.92 -2.03
CA SER A 58 13.36 7.57 -3.35
C SER A 58 13.61 8.60 -4.44
N LYS A 59 14.17 9.76 -4.11
CA LYS A 59 14.40 10.84 -5.07
C LYS A 59 15.49 10.45 -6.07
N GLN A 60 15.11 10.36 -7.34
CA GLN A 60 16.03 10.01 -8.42
C GLN A 60 15.78 10.85 -9.67
N ILE A 61 16.76 10.91 -10.56
CA ILE A 61 16.63 11.60 -11.83
C ILE A 61 15.71 10.78 -12.75
N ARG A 62 14.75 11.44 -13.36
CA ARG A 62 13.82 10.83 -14.33
C ARG A 62 14.58 10.33 -15.56
N ALA A 63 14.24 9.14 -16.02
CA ALA A 63 14.68 8.62 -17.30
C ALA A 63 13.99 9.39 -18.46
N GLY A 64 14.69 9.56 -19.58
CA GLY A 64 14.15 10.18 -20.78
C GLY A 64 14.21 11.72 -20.80
N ALA A 65 13.60 12.33 -21.82
CA ALA A 65 13.68 13.76 -22.11
C ALA A 65 12.94 14.67 -21.11
N GLY A 66 12.06 14.11 -20.28
CA GLY A 66 11.33 14.87 -19.25
C GLY A 66 12.24 15.59 -18.24
N LYS A 67 13.45 15.08 -18.00
CA LYS A 67 14.44 15.73 -17.13
C LYS A 67 14.92 17.09 -17.65
N ALA A 68 14.93 17.31 -18.95
CA ALA A 68 15.23 18.58 -19.57
C ALA A 68 14.00 19.51 -19.69
N ARG A 69 12.79 18.99 -19.41
CA ARG A 69 11.52 19.69 -19.55
C ARG A 69 10.88 19.99 -18.20
N ASN A 70 11.64 20.48 -17.23
CA ASN A 70 11.20 20.82 -15.86
C ASN A 70 10.62 19.66 -15.03
N ARG A 71 10.77 18.42 -15.46
CA ARG A 71 10.36 17.20 -14.74
C ARG A 71 11.55 16.32 -14.38
N ARG A 72 12.61 16.96 -13.85
CA ARG A 72 13.90 16.30 -13.65
C ARG A 72 13.84 15.15 -12.64
N TYR A 73 13.13 15.33 -11.53
CA TYR A 73 13.12 14.37 -10.44
C TYR A 73 11.84 13.56 -10.40
N VAL A 74 11.98 12.31 -9.98
CA VAL A 74 10.87 11.41 -9.61
C VAL A 74 11.08 11.00 -8.17
N HIS A 75 10.01 10.95 -7.41
CA HIS A 75 10.01 10.46 -6.02
C HIS A 75 8.68 9.79 -5.69
N ARG A 76 8.66 9.00 -4.64
CA ARG A 76 7.43 8.40 -4.11
C ARG A 76 6.55 9.46 -3.45
N ARG A 77 5.26 9.16 -3.31
CA ARG A 77 4.35 9.99 -2.54
C ARG A 77 4.47 9.64 -1.06
N GLY A 78 4.50 10.67 -0.23
CA GLY A 78 4.57 10.56 1.22
C GLY A 78 3.23 10.78 1.91
N PRO A 79 3.26 11.01 3.22
CA PRO A 79 2.07 11.32 4.00
C PRO A 79 1.41 12.61 3.52
N MET A 80 0.14 12.77 3.83
CA MET A 80 -0.62 13.99 3.58
C MET A 80 -1.17 14.51 4.90
N LEU A 81 -0.91 15.78 5.21
CA LEU A 81 -1.51 16.46 6.35
C LEU A 81 -2.76 17.19 5.90
N VAL A 82 -3.87 16.92 6.58
CA VAL A 82 -5.16 17.59 6.30
C VAL A 82 -5.51 18.56 7.43
N LEU A 83 -5.70 19.81 7.05
CA LEU A 83 -6.01 20.92 7.94
C LEU A 83 -7.43 21.45 7.63
N PRO A 84 -8.13 22.02 8.62
CA PRO A 84 -9.44 22.65 8.40
C PRO A 84 -9.29 23.96 7.60
N ASP A 85 -8.20 24.70 7.85
CA ASP A 85 -7.86 25.97 7.22
C ASP A 85 -6.42 25.96 6.72
N ASN A 86 -6.03 27.03 6.05
CA ASN A 86 -4.64 27.19 5.58
C ASN A 86 -3.67 27.71 6.68
N LYS A 87 -4.09 27.74 7.94
CA LYS A 87 -3.23 28.07 9.08
C LYS A 87 -2.21 26.95 9.32
N GLY A 88 -1.00 27.29 9.72
CA GLY A 88 0.07 26.31 9.99
C GLY A 88 0.74 25.71 8.75
N VAL A 89 0.24 25.97 7.54
CA VAL A 89 0.84 25.47 6.28
C VAL A 89 2.31 25.88 6.15
N ARG A 90 2.66 27.05 6.67
CA ARG A 90 4.01 27.63 6.53
C ARG A 90 5.11 26.75 7.14
N ALA A 91 4.84 26.16 8.29
CA ALA A 91 5.79 25.29 8.99
C ALA A 91 6.04 23.97 8.24
N PHE A 92 5.00 23.42 7.59
CA PHE A 92 5.04 22.12 6.94
C PHE A 92 5.39 22.17 5.46
N ARG A 93 5.11 23.27 4.78
CA ARG A 93 5.27 23.42 3.33
C ARG A 93 6.68 23.12 2.82
N ASN A 94 7.70 23.40 3.61
CA ASN A 94 9.09 23.19 3.22
C ASN A 94 9.60 21.77 3.46
N ILE A 95 8.77 20.89 4.02
CA ILE A 95 9.16 19.49 4.27
C ILE A 95 8.94 18.69 3.00
N PHE A 96 10.04 18.24 2.39
CA PHE A 96 9.97 17.45 1.17
C PHE A 96 9.26 16.10 1.44
N GLY A 97 8.32 15.76 0.56
CA GLY A 97 7.59 14.49 0.66
C GLY A 97 6.32 14.55 1.52
N LEU A 98 6.05 15.66 2.21
CA LEU A 98 4.80 15.92 2.90
C LEU A 98 3.91 16.79 2.01
N ASP A 99 2.72 16.28 1.68
CA ASP A 99 1.70 17.08 1.00
C ASP A 99 0.72 17.65 2.06
N ILE A 100 0.20 18.84 1.81
CA ILE A 100 -0.77 19.50 2.68
C ILE A 100 -2.04 19.72 1.90
N ALA A 101 -3.18 19.45 2.53
CA ALA A 101 -4.50 19.66 1.95
C ALA A 101 -5.43 20.37 2.94
N ASN A 102 -6.33 21.18 2.39
CA ASN A 102 -7.45 21.71 3.15
C ASN A 102 -8.63 20.75 3.03
N VAL A 103 -9.31 20.49 4.13
CA VAL A 103 -10.47 19.57 4.16
C VAL A 103 -11.59 20.02 3.23
N ASN A 104 -11.78 21.34 3.06
CA ASN A 104 -12.81 21.90 2.18
C ASN A 104 -12.46 21.78 0.69
N ALA A 105 -11.19 21.53 0.35
CA ALA A 105 -10.66 21.43 -1.01
C ALA A 105 -9.93 20.11 -1.26
N LEU A 106 -10.46 19.02 -0.74
CA LEU A 106 -9.89 17.69 -0.96
C LEU A 106 -9.96 17.31 -2.44
N ASN A 107 -8.82 16.83 -2.96
CA ASN A 107 -8.71 16.43 -4.35
C ASN A 107 -8.34 14.94 -4.44
N LEU A 108 -9.10 14.22 -5.27
CA LEU A 108 -8.89 12.79 -5.49
C LEU A 108 -7.50 12.48 -6.05
N LEU A 109 -6.92 13.36 -6.85
CA LEU A 109 -5.55 13.21 -7.38
C LEU A 109 -4.48 13.19 -6.28
N HIS A 110 -4.74 13.85 -5.15
CA HIS A 110 -3.86 13.83 -3.98
C HIS A 110 -4.19 12.66 -3.04
N LEU A 111 -5.47 12.34 -2.85
CA LEU A 111 -5.92 11.25 -1.98
C LEU A 111 -5.62 9.86 -2.57
N ALA A 112 -5.76 9.72 -3.88
CA ALA A 112 -5.52 8.48 -4.59
C ALA A 112 -4.51 8.68 -5.73
N PRO A 113 -3.23 8.93 -5.42
CA PRO A 113 -2.22 9.18 -6.44
C PRO A 113 -2.05 7.95 -7.36
N GLY A 114 -2.06 8.20 -8.66
CA GLY A 114 -1.98 7.13 -9.65
C GLY A 114 -3.23 6.23 -9.74
N GLY A 115 -4.38 6.67 -9.20
CA GLY A 115 -5.61 5.89 -9.14
C GLY A 115 -5.64 4.83 -8.03
N HIS A 116 -4.65 4.85 -7.13
CA HIS A 116 -4.56 3.90 -6.03
C HIS A 116 -4.97 4.53 -4.71
N VAL A 117 -6.06 4.05 -4.12
CA VAL A 117 -6.51 4.43 -2.77
C VAL A 117 -5.58 3.88 -1.70
N GLY A 118 -5.62 4.44 -0.49
CA GLY A 118 -4.80 3.99 0.63
C GLY A 118 -3.53 4.83 0.79
N ARG A 119 -3.67 6.14 0.75
CA ARG A 119 -2.59 7.07 1.10
C ARG A 119 -2.58 7.29 2.61
N PHE A 120 -1.39 7.37 3.21
CA PHE A 120 -1.26 7.72 4.61
C PHE A 120 -1.63 9.20 4.83
N ILE A 121 -2.62 9.42 5.69
CA ILE A 121 -3.17 10.75 5.99
C ILE A 121 -3.05 11.02 7.49
N VAL A 122 -2.56 12.20 7.82
CA VAL A 122 -2.54 12.76 9.18
C VAL A 122 -3.66 13.81 9.23
N TRP A 123 -4.64 13.59 10.07
CA TRP A 123 -5.77 14.49 10.23
C TRP A 123 -5.57 15.37 11.46
N THR A 124 -5.90 16.64 11.36
CA THR A 124 -6.17 17.42 12.58
C THR A 124 -7.59 17.14 13.04
N GLN A 125 -7.82 17.19 14.36
CA GLN A 125 -9.14 16.90 14.95
C GLN A 125 -10.25 17.73 14.28
N ALA A 126 -10.07 19.03 14.16
CA ALA A 126 -11.05 19.90 13.54
C ALA A 126 -11.31 19.56 12.06
N ALA A 127 -10.29 19.12 11.31
CA ALA A 127 -10.48 18.70 9.93
C ALA A 127 -11.24 17.37 9.84
N PHE A 128 -10.99 16.47 10.79
CA PHE A 128 -11.71 15.19 10.85
C PHE A 128 -13.19 15.36 11.17
N GLU A 129 -13.51 16.20 12.14
CA GLU A 129 -14.90 16.54 12.51
C GLU A 129 -15.66 17.29 11.40
N GLN A 130 -14.95 18.06 10.57
CA GLN A 130 -15.56 18.73 9.42
C GLN A 130 -16.01 17.78 8.32
N LEU A 131 -15.48 16.56 8.23
CA LEU A 131 -15.91 15.59 7.22
C LEU A 131 -17.40 15.29 7.30
N ASP A 132 -17.96 15.16 8.50
CA ASP A 132 -19.37 14.89 8.69
C ASP A 132 -20.23 16.06 8.22
N LYS A 133 -19.77 17.30 8.41
CA LYS A 133 -20.44 18.50 7.91
C LYS A 133 -20.42 18.58 6.39
N ILE A 134 -19.30 18.20 5.77
CA ILE A 134 -19.10 18.30 4.31
C ILE A 134 -19.81 17.17 3.58
N PHE A 135 -19.69 15.92 4.06
CA PHE A 135 -20.20 14.75 3.38
C PHE A 135 -21.47 14.17 4.01
N GLY A 136 -21.84 14.63 5.19
CA GLY A 136 -22.94 14.04 5.97
C GLY A 136 -22.56 12.68 6.57
N THR A 137 -23.52 12.05 7.18
CA THR A 137 -23.44 10.70 7.73
C THR A 137 -24.44 9.79 7.03
N PHE A 138 -24.54 8.53 7.43
CA PHE A 138 -25.57 7.61 6.90
C PHE A 138 -27.01 8.04 7.26
N THR A 139 -27.16 8.81 8.33
CA THR A 139 -28.48 9.25 8.84
C THR A 139 -28.76 10.74 8.64
N GLN A 140 -27.71 11.56 8.58
CA GLN A 140 -27.82 13.01 8.45
C GLN A 140 -27.29 13.46 7.09
N ALA A 141 -28.04 14.34 6.44
CA ALA A 141 -27.60 14.95 5.18
C ALA A 141 -26.45 15.94 5.41
N SER A 142 -25.62 16.10 4.40
CA SER A 142 -24.54 17.07 4.36
C SER A 142 -25.06 18.50 4.53
N ALA A 143 -24.37 19.31 5.31
CA ALA A 143 -24.65 20.75 5.42
C ALA A 143 -24.21 21.55 4.19
N VAL A 144 -23.21 21.08 3.47
CA VAL A 144 -22.61 21.78 2.31
C VAL A 144 -23.19 21.29 0.98
N LYS A 145 -23.42 19.99 0.86
CA LYS A 145 -23.94 19.36 -0.36
C LYS A 145 -25.44 19.09 -0.23
N LYS A 146 -26.26 19.76 -1.01
CA LYS A 146 -27.72 19.60 -0.97
C LYS A 146 -28.14 18.16 -1.30
N GLY A 147 -28.93 17.56 -0.39
CA GLY A 147 -29.50 16.22 -0.59
C GLY A 147 -28.47 15.08 -0.61
N PHE A 148 -27.26 15.28 -0.16
CA PHE A 148 -26.22 14.26 -0.12
C PHE A 148 -26.12 13.65 1.28
N THR A 149 -26.23 12.33 1.35
CA THR A 149 -25.88 11.49 2.50
C THR A 149 -24.82 10.48 2.05
N LEU A 150 -24.09 9.89 2.99
CA LEU A 150 -23.15 8.83 2.62
C LEU A 150 -23.90 7.65 2.01
N PRO A 151 -23.43 7.09 0.86
CA PRO A 151 -24.06 5.94 0.24
C PRO A 151 -23.99 4.74 1.18
N GLN A 152 -25.09 4.00 1.28
CA GLN A 152 -25.14 2.78 2.08
C GLN A 152 -24.27 1.70 1.44
N PRO A 153 -23.49 0.94 2.23
CA PRO A 153 -22.71 -0.18 1.71
C PRO A 153 -23.64 -1.30 1.26
N MET A 154 -23.24 -2.04 0.23
CA MET A 154 -23.99 -3.22 -0.25
C MET A 154 -24.06 -4.34 0.79
N LEU A 155 -23.03 -4.44 1.64
CA LEU A 155 -22.92 -5.45 2.69
C LEU A 155 -22.94 -4.76 4.07
N THR A 156 -23.68 -5.28 5.01
CA THR A 156 -23.68 -4.81 6.41
C THR A 156 -22.33 -4.99 7.09
N SER A 157 -21.62 -6.05 6.73
CA SER A 157 -20.23 -6.27 7.15
C SER A 157 -19.29 -6.06 5.97
N THR A 158 -18.27 -5.21 6.15
CA THR A 158 -17.23 -4.94 5.12
C THR A 158 -16.14 -6.01 5.09
N ASP A 159 -16.09 -6.89 6.08
CA ASP A 159 -15.14 -7.99 6.13
C ASP A 159 -15.64 -9.20 5.33
N VAL A 160 -15.32 -9.18 4.04
CA VAL A 160 -15.67 -10.27 3.11
C VAL A 160 -15.07 -11.60 3.53
N THR A 161 -13.86 -11.58 4.11
CA THR A 161 -13.19 -12.81 4.58
C THR A 161 -13.99 -13.48 5.70
N ARG A 162 -14.51 -12.70 6.65
CA ARG A 162 -15.37 -13.19 7.71
C ARG A 162 -16.65 -13.81 7.15
N ILE A 163 -17.28 -13.16 6.18
CA ILE A 163 -18.50 -13.68 5.53
C ILE A 163 -18.20 -15.01 4.84
N MET A 164 -17.09 -15.09 4.08
CA MET A 164 -16.68 -16.33 3.38
C MET A 164 -16.32 -17.47 4.33
N GLN A 165 -15.85 -17.15 5.52
CA GLN A 165 -15.49 -18.13 6.56
C GLN A 165 -16.68 -18.49 7.46
N SER A 166 -17.80 -17.79 7.35
CA SER A 166 -18.99 -18.10 8.14
C SER A 166 -19.47 -19.53 7.88
N GLU A 167 -20.04 -20.14 8.91
CA GLU A 167 -20.47 -21.54 8.84
C GLU A 167 -21.58 -21.75 7.80
N GLU A 168 -22.46 -20.76 7.64
CA GLU A 168 -23.53 -20.75 6.65
C GLU A 168 -23.01 -20.87 5.22
N VAL A 169 -21.98 -20.07 4.89
CA VAL A 169 -21.37 -20.08 3.55
C VAL A 169 -20.55 -21.35 3.37
N ARG A 170 -19.82 -21.81 4.41
CA ARG A 170 -19.03 -23.05 4.34
C ARG A 170 -19.88 -24.29 4.10
N ARG A 171 -21.10 -24.35 4.62
CA ARG A 171 -22.03 -25.47 4.39
C ARG A 171 -22.43 -25.62 2.92
N VAL A 172 -22.52 -24.50 2.21
CA VAL A 172 -22.92 -24.46 0.78
C VAL A 172 -21.72 -24.65 -0.14
N LEU A 173 -20.53 -24.25 0.29
CA LEU A 173 -19.32 -24.37 -0.51
C LEU A 173 -18.87 -25.83 -0.60
N LYS A 174 -18.61 -26.28 -1.81
CA LYS A 174 -17.99 -27.61 -2.03
C LYS A 174 -16.59 -27.63 -1.39
N ALA A 175 -16.27 -28.74 -0.72
CA ALA A 175 -14.95 -28.95 -0.18
C ALA A 175 -13.88 -28.73 -1.25
N LYS A 176 -12.80 -28.04 -0.89
CA LYS A 176 -11.66 -27.80 -1.80
C LYS A 176 -11.11 -29.16 -2.24
N LYS A 177 -11.31 -29.50 -3.51
CA LYS A 177 -10.66 -30.68 -4.07
C LYS A 177 -9.16 -30.47 -3.98
N LEU A 178 -8.50 -31.31 -3.18
CA LEU A 178 -7.05 -31.41 -3.20
C LEU A 178 -6.67 -31.75 -4.64
N GLN A 179 -6.08 -30.81 -5.35
CA GLN A 179 -5.55 -31.13 -6.67
C GLN A 179 -4.49 -32.20 -6.45
N ALA A 180 -4.77 -33.42 -6.93
CA ALA A 180 -3.75 -34.43 -7.02
C ALA A 180 -2.55 -33.77 -7.73
N LYS A 181 -1.37 -33.82 -7.10
CA LYS A 181 -0.16 -33.32 -7.74
C LYS A 181 -0.11 -33.95 -9.12
N LYS A 182 -0.27 -33.13 -10.18
CA LYS A 182 -0.12 -33.63 -11.54
C LYS A 182 1.24 -34.32 -11.59
N PRO A 183 1.30 -35.59 -12.00
CA PRO A 183 2.58 -36.27 -12.11
C PRO A 183 3.48 -35.36 -12.97
N SER A 184 4.63 -35.00 -12.43
CA SER A 184 5.61 -34.25 -13.18
C SER A 184 5.85 -34.99 -14.51
N ARG A 185 5.50 -34.38 -15.63
CA ARG A 185 5.85 -34.92 -16.94
C ARG A 185 7.38 -34.78 -17.08
N PHE A 186 8.09 -35.69 -16.46
CA PHE A 186 9.51 -35.78 -16.66
C PHE A 186 9.76 -36.32 -18.08
N THR A 187 10.06 -35.42 -18.98
CA THR A 187 10.54 -35.79 -20.31
C THR A 187 12.02 -36.02 -20.18
N ALA A 188 12.44 -37.26 -20.31
CA ALA A 188 13.87 -37.61 -20.26
C ALA A 188 14.62 -36.81 -21.36
N PRO A 189 15.72 -36.13 -21.01
CA PRO A 189 16.48 -35.36 -21.99
C PRO A 189 16.96 -36.25 -23.16
N THR A 190 16.83 -35.74 -24.37
CA THR A 190 17.30 -36.43 -25.58
C THR A 190 18.85 -36.56 -25.67
N ASN A 191 19.56 -35.72 -24.88
CA ASN A 191 21.02 -35.78 -24.82
C ASN A 191 21.50 -37.04 -24.12
N GLY A 192 22.32 -37.86 -24.80
CA GLY A 192 22.88 -39.10 -24.30
C GLY A 192 23.80 -38.94 -23.06
N ILE A 193 24.38 -37.77 -22.82
CA ILE A 193 25.16 -37.47 -21.62
C ILE A 193 24.26 -37.37 -20.39
N LYS A 194 23.09 -36.73 -20.53
CA LYS A 194 22.15 -36.52 -19.44
C LYS A 194 21.16 -37.68 -19.28
N ASN A 195 20.81 -38.35 -20.38
CA ASN A 195 19.91 -39.48 -20.38
C ASN A 195 20.66 -40.82 -20.27
N ARG A 196 20.66 -41.38 -19.08
CA ARG A 196 21.36 -42.65 -18.81
C ARG A 196 20.90 -43.80 -19.74
N ARG A 197 19.59 -43.90 -20.04
CA ARG A 197 19.05 -44.95 -20.93
C ARG A 197 19.60 -44.81 -22.35
N LEU A 198 19.63 -43.59 -22.87
CA LEU A 198 20.14 -43.29 -24.19
C LEU A 198 21.66 -43.54 -24.24
N ARG A 199 22.40 -43.17 -23.21
CA ARG A 199 23.86 -43.41 -23.08
C ARG A 199 24.20 -44.90 -23.09
N LEU A 200 23.40 -45.73 -22.37
CA LEU A 200 23.59 -47.17 -22.37
C LEU A 200 23.27 -47.82 -23.73
N LYS A 201 22.31 -47.23 -24.46
CA LYS A 201 21.96 -47.69 -25.83
C LYS A 201 23.06 -47.36 -26.84
N LEU A 202 23.64 -46.19 -26.75
CA LEU A 202 24.73 -45.72 -27.62
C LEU A 202 26.08 -46.37 -27.30
N ASN A 203 26.34 -46.60 -26.01
CA ASN A 203 27.58 -47.25 -25.55
C ASN A 203 27.28 -48.22 -24.39
N PRO A 204 27.05 -49.51 -24.65
CA PRO A 204 26.75 -50.52 -23.64
C PRO A 204 27.85 -50.70 -22.59
N PHE A 205 29.12 -50.44 -22.96
CA PHE A 205 30.30 -50.53 -22.09
C PHE A 205 30.25 -49.49 -20.93
N THR A 206 29.44 -48.44 -21.06
CA THR A 206 29.28 -47.43 -20.01
C THR A 206 28.82 -48.01 -18.67
N LYS A 207 28.11 -49.14 -18.67
CA LYS A 207 27.67 -49.82 -17.47
C LYS A 207 28.86 -50.44 -16.71
N GLN A 208 29.77 -51.03 -17.40
CA GLN A 208 30.98 -51.65 -16.83
C GLN A 208 31.92 -50.54 -16.29
N ALA A 209 32.14 -49.49 -17.08
CA ALA A 209 32.98 -48.34 -16.66
C ALA A 209 32.43 -47.62 -15.42
N THR A 210 31.08 -47.44 -15.32
CA THR A 210 30.46 -46.84 -14.11
C THR A 210 30.51 -47.76 -12.90
N ASN A 211 30.49 -49.09 -13.05
CA ASN A 211 30.62 -50.02 -11.96
C ASN A 211 32.08 -50.11 -11.47
N ALA A 212 33.04 -50.08 -12.39
CA ALA A 212 34.46 -50.05 -12.04
C ALA A 212 34.83 -48.77 -11.27
N ALA A 213 34.29 -47.61 -11.67
CA ALA A 213 34.49 -46.32 -10.96
C ALA A 213 33.80 -46.23 -9.58
N LYS A 214 32.86 -47.11 -9.27
CA LYS A 214 32.21 -47.19 -7.97
C LYS A 214 32.84 -48.20 -6.99
N GLY A 215 33.72 -49.02 -7.51
CA GLY A 215 34.46 -50.00 -6.75
C GLY A 215 35.86 -49.55 -6.32
N MET A 216 36.21 -48.27 -6.64
CA MET A 216 37.32 -47.55 -6.07
C MET A 216 36.78 -46.52 -5.04
#